data_5a0ba383a6cc3b33240ff6e2d84dbd8f
#
_entry.id   5a0ba383a6cc3b33240ff6e2d84dbd8f
#
_cell.length_a   1.000
_cell.length_b   1.000
_cell.length_c   1.000
_cell.angle_alpha   90.00
_cell.angle_beta   90.00
_cell.angle_gamma   90.00
#
_symmetry.space_group_name_H-M   'P 1'
#
loop_
_entity.id
_entity.type
_entity.pdbx_description
1 polymer ?
#
loop_
_entity_poly.entity_id
_entity_poly.type
_entity_poly.pdbx_seq_one_letter_code
_entity_poly.pdbx_strand_id
1 'polypeptide(L)'
;MTDPIPPADPDIVLRAECVDLVRGDRLLLDQVSVTVRAGEHWALLGPNGAGKSTLLRIMATYAHPSRGRMDILGHRLGRVNVFGLRPWIGHVSPHHQVEQARTVRDVVLTGVTGTLEIVPRWSPGPAELARAARLMDLLGLRALADARWPTLSQGERGRTLIARALMPEPRLLLLDEPAAGLDVAGREQLLASIDDLREHHPGLASVLVTHHLEELPVSTTHALLLRGGRTLAAGPAADVLTTEQVSACFDYPVAIARHAGRWATTAGLAR
;
A
#
# COMPACT_ATOMS: atom_id res chain seq x y z
N MET A 1 2.03 23.46 -10.22
CA MET A 1 1.97 21.97 -10.19
C MET A 1 3.12 21.48 -11.04
N THR A 2 3.96 20.58 -10.56
CA THR A 2 5.07 20.01 -11.34
C THR A 2 4.50 18.95 -12.28
N ASP A 3 4.92 18.96 -13.55
CA ASP A 3 4.47 17.95 -14.51
C ASP A 3 4.90 16.55 -14.06
N PRO A 4 4.04 15.52 -14.23
CA PRO A 4 4.37 14.14 -13.92
C PRO A 4 5.58 13.67 -14.73
N ILE A 5 6.54 13.03 -14.07
CA ILE A 5 7.69 12.42 -14.73
C ILE A 5 7.27 11.00 -15.16
N PRO A 6 7.31 10.66 -16.45
CA PRO A 6 6.86 9.35 -16.91
C PRO A 6 7.77 8.23 -16.37
N PRO A 7 7.25 7.00 -16.18
CA PRO A 7 8.05 5.84 -15.86
C PRO A 7 9.15 5.59 -16.90
N ALA A 8 10.39 5.37 -16.43
CA ALA A 8 11.53 5.08 -17.30
C ALA A 8 11.69 3.58 -17.59
N ASP A 9 11.12 2.71 -16.74
CA ASP A 9 11.09 1.26 -16.91
C ASP A 9 9.62 0.80 -16.79
N PRO A 10 9.04 0.19 -17.82
CA PRO A 10 7.65 -0.25 -17.79
C PRO A 10 7.45 -1.49 -16.91
N ASP A 11 8.48 -2.34 -16.73
CA ASP A 11 8.37 -3.63 -16.05
C ASP A 11 8.74 -3.55 -14.57
N ILE A 12 9.72 -2.72 -14.20
CA ILE A 12 10.16 -2.57 -12.81
C ILE A 12 9.56 -1.32 -12.22
N VAL A 13 8.64 -1.51 -11.29
CA VAL A 13 7.94 -0.42 -10.61
C VAL A 13 8.74 0.10 -9.43
N LEU A 14 9.44 -0.81 -8.72
CA LEU A 14 10.28 -0.44 -7.59
C LEU A 14 11.47 -1.40 -7.49
N ARG A 15 12.66 -0.85 -7.21
CA ARG A 15 13.86 -1.63 -6.91
C ARG A 15 14.62 -1.00 -5.75
N ALA A 16 14.75 -1.77 -4.67
CA ALA A 16 15.61 -1.48 -3.54
C ALA A 16 16.84 -2.38 -3.60
N GLU A 17 18.03 -1.82 -3.48
CA GLU A 17 19.30 -2.54 -3.47
C GLU A 17 20.09 -2.13 -2.23
N CYS A 18 20.29 -3.06 -1.29
CA CYS A 18 21.04 -2.90 -0.05
C CYS A 18 20.70 -1.60 0.70
N VAL A 19 19.40 -1.34 0.88
CA VAL A 19 18.90 -0.10 1.48
C VAL A 19 19.10 -0.13 2.99
N ASP A 20 19.86 0.86 3.48
CA ASP A 20 19.99 1.17 4.91
C ASP A 20 19.23 2.48 5.23
N LEU A 21 18.64 2.53 6.41
CA LEU A 21 18.16 3.79 6.98
C LEU A 21 18.63 3.94 8.43
N VAL A 22 19.41 4.99 8.67
CA VAL A 22 19.90 5.38 10.00
C VAL A 22 19.14 6.63 10.46
N ARG A 23 18.70 6.63 11.71
CA ARG A 23 18.11 7.81 12.37
C ARG A 23 18.73 7.98 13.77
N GLY A 24 19.48 9.07 13.95
CA GLY A 24 20.37 9.19 15.10
C GLY A 24 21.36 8.01 15.10
N ASP A 25 21.47 7.32 16.23
CA ASP A 25 22.33 6.14 16.38
C ASP A 25 21.64 4.81 16.09
N ARG A 26 20.38 4.84 15.57
CA ARG A 26 19.62 3.62 15.30
C ARG A 26 19.61 3.27 13.82
N LEU A 27 20.00 2.05 13.51
CA LEU A 27 19.82 1.44 12.20
C LEU A 27 18.39 0.87 12.13
N LEU A 28 17.54 1.51 11.34
CA LEU A 28 16.11 1.14 11.20
C LEU A 28 15.87 0.16 10.06
N LEU A 29 16.68 0.24 9.00
CA LEU A 29 16.75 -0.73 7.91
C LEU A 29 18.20 -1.07 7.65
N ASP A 30 18.47 -2.35 7.39
CA ASP A 30 19.79 -2.92 7.23
C ASP A 30 19.82 -3.83 6.00
N GLN A 31 20.47 -3.39 4.94
CA GLN A 31 20.70 -4.10 3.68
C GLN A 31 19.41 -4.65 3.01
N VAL A 32 18.30 -3.92 3.12
CA VAL A 32 17.02 -4.38 2.55
C VAL A 32 17.08 -4.31 1.03
N SER A 33 16.79 -5.44 0.38
CA SER A 33 16.72 -5.55 -1.08
C SER A 33 15.40 -6.19 -1.51
N VAL A 34 14.70 -5.56 -2.47
CA VAL A 34 13.45 -6.07 -3.06
C VAL A 34 13.24 -5.45 -4.42
N THR A 35 12.67 -6.22 -5.35
CA THR A 35 12.23 -5.72 -6.66
C THR A 35 10.77 -6.04 -6.84
N VAL A 36 9.97 -5.00 -7.12
CA VAL A 36 8.53 -5.10 -7.41
C VAL A 36 8.31 -4.81 -8.89
N ARG A 37 7.62 -5.71 -9.58
CA ARG A 37 7.30 -5.58 -11.00
C ARG A 37 5.85 -5.14 -11.22
N ALA A 38 5.56 -4.67 -12.42
CA ALA A 38 4.20 -4.35 -12.83
C ALA A 38 3.26 -5.55 -12.65
N GLY A 39 2.08 -5.33 -12.07
CA GLY A 39 1.08 -6.38 -11.80
C GLY A 39 1.42 -7.32 -10.64
N GLU A 40 2.53 -7.11 -9.91
CA GLU A 40 2.81 -7.84 -8.68
C GLU A 40 2.12 -7.20 -7.48
N HIS A 41 1.57 -8.07 -6.62
CA HIS A 41 0.92 -7.66 -5.37
C HIS A 41 1.69 -8.25 -4.19
N TRP A 42 2.42 -7.39 -3.50
CA TRP A 42 3.34 -7.74 -2.42
C TRP A 42 2.71 -7.56 -1.05
N ALA A 43 2.88 -8.55 -0.18
CA ALA A 43 2.65 -8.43 1.25
C ALA A 43 3.98 -8.12 1.96
N LEU A 44 4.06 -6.99 2.66
CA LEU A 44 5.17 -6.64 3.54
C LEU A 44 4.78 -6.97 4.99
N LEU A 45 5.33 -8.05 5.52
CA LEU A 45 4.98 -8.63 6.81
C LEU A 45 6.15 -8.57 7.80
N GLY A 46 5.84 -8.59 9.07
CA GLY A 46 6.79 -8.65 10.17
C GLY A 46 6.22 -8.08 11.47
N PRO A 47 6.87 -8.32 12.61
CA PRO A 47 6.42 -7.84 13.90
C PRO A 47 6.42 -6.30 13.97
N ASN A 48 5.78 -5.76 15.01
CA ASN A 48 5.83 -4.33 15.28
C ASN A 48 7.29 -3.90 15.55
N GLY A 49 7.67 -2.74 14.96
CA GLY A 49 9.04 -2.26 15.03
C GLY A 49 10.03 -2.92 14.04
N ALA A 50 9.60 -3.85 13.19
CA ALA A 50 10.46 -4.49 12.19
C ALA A 50 11.01 -3.56 11.09
N GLY A 51 10.47 -2.34 10.96
CA GLY A 51 10.87 -1.39 9.93
C GLY A 51 9.92 -1.27 8.73
N LYS A 52 8.77 -1.94 8.76
CA LYS A 52 7.78 -1.96 7.66
C LYS A 52 7.34 -0.58 7.20
N SER A 53 6.76 0.23 8.09
CA SER A 53 6.33 1.60 7.76
C SER A 53 7.51 2.51 7.41
N THR A 54 8.71 2.20 7.93
CA THR A 54 9.95 2.90 7.54
C THR A 54 10.31 2.63 6.08
N LEU A 55 10.29 1.37 5.66
CA LEU A 55 10.52 0.98 4.27
C LEU A 55 9.44 1.56 3.36
N LEU A 56 8.17 1.46 3.77
CA LEU A 56 7.05 2.03 3.02
C LEU A 56 7.18 3.54 2.80
N ARG A 57 7.66 4.29 3.79
CA ARG A 57 7.91 5.74 3.66
C ARG A 57 9.00 6.06 2.62
N ILE A 58 10.01 5.20 2.46
CA ILE A 58 11.00 5.36 1.39
C ILE A 58 10.34 5.06 0.03
N MET A 59 9.56 3.98 -0.08
CA MET A 59 8.79 3.65 -1.28
C MET A 59 7.81 4.76 -1.69
N ALA A 60 7.19 5.41 -0.71
CA ALA A 60 6.28 6.55 -0.92
C ALA A 60 6.99 7.89 -1.15
N THR A 61 8.32 7.92 -1.27
CA THR A 61 9.15 9.13 -1.46
C THR A 61 9.12 10.14 -0.31
N TYR A 62 8.70 9.73 0.89
CA TYR A 62 8.68 10.58 2.09
C TYR A 62 9.98 10.49 2.90
N ALA A 63 10.85 9.55 2.59
CA ALA A 63 12.17 9.40 3.19
C ALA A 63 13.17 8.96 2.11
N HIS A 64 14.46 9.20 2.38
CA HIS A 64 15.56 8.75 1.53
C HIS A 64 16.39 7.71 2.28
N PRO A 65 16.92 6.68 1.62
CA PRO A 65 17.85 5.77 2.24
C PRO A 65 19.11 6.51 2.68
N SER A 66 19.73 6.05 3.78
CA SER A 66 21.04 6.56 4.22
C SER A 66 22.18 5.97 3.40
N ARG A 67 22.01 4.70 2.96
CA ARG A 67 22.92 3.97 2.07
C ARG A 67 22.12 3.06 1.16
N GLY A 68 22.78 2.53 0.12
CA GLY A 68 22.12 1.70 -0.88
C GLY A 68 21.39 2.52 -1.94
N ARG A 69 20.49 1.87 -2.67
CA ARG A 69 19.80 2.46 -3.81
C ARG A 69 18.31 2.14 -3.77
N MET A 70 17.49 3.14 -4.04
CA MET A 70 16.05 2.99 -4.30
C MET A 70 15.73 3.62 -5.64
N ASP A 71 15.23 2.82 -6.58
CA ASP A 71 14.68 3.29 -7.85
C ASP A 71 13.17 3.08 -7.82
N ILE A 72 12.42 4.08 -8.26
CA ILE A 72 10.97 4.06 -8.34
C ILE A 72 10.58 4.45 -9.77
N LEU A 73 9.85 3.57 -10.45
CA LEU A 73 9.45 3.74 -11.85
C LEU A 73 10.66 4.03 -12.78
N GLY A 74 11.81 3.38 -12.50
CA GLY A 74 13.06 3.57 -13.23
C GLY A 74 13.86 4.83 -12.84
N HIS A 75 13.35 5.64 -11.91
CA HIS A 75 14.02 6.87 -11.48
C HIS A 75 14.66 6.71 -10.10
N ARG A 76 15.93 7.10 -9.99
CA ARG A 76 16.68 6.99 -8.74
C ARG A 76 16.24 8.04 -7.73
N LEU A 77 15.77 7.58 -6.57
CA LEU A 77 15.45 8.45 -5.44
C LEU A 77 16.72 9.22 -4.97
N GLY A 78 16.56 10.54 -4.79
CA GLY A 78 17.68 11.46 -4.53
C GLY A 78 18.30 12.10 -5.79
N ARG A 79 17.94 11.63 -7.01
CA ARG A 79 18.37 12.23 -8.29
C ARG A 79 17.22 12.69 -9.16
N VAL A 80 16.00 12.57 -8.70
CA VAL A 80 14.76 12.92 -9.40
C VAL A 80 13.93 13.86 -8.54
N ASN A 81 13.14 14.72 -9.18
CA ASN A 81 12.14 15.52 -8.47
C ASN A 81 10.98 14.61 -8.03
N VAL A 82 10.92 14.32 -6.75
CA VAL A 82 9.91 13.41 -6.16
C VAL A 82 8.47 13.90 -6.35
N PHE A 83 8.25 15.21 -6.48
CA PHE A 83 6.92 15.76 -6.73
C PHE A 83 6.37 15.35 -8.11
N GLY A 84 7.24 15.15 -9.11
CA GLY A 84 6.84 14.61 -10.42
C GLY A 84 6.58 13.11 -10.41
N LEU A 85 7.10 12.34 -9.42
CA LEU A 85 6.84 10.91 -9.26
C LEU A 85 5.57 10.62 -8.47
N ARG A 86 5.21 11.46 -7.52
CA ARG A 86 4.08 11.23 -6.60
C ARG A 86 2.74 10.92 -7.29
N PRO A 87 2.38 11.52 -8.42
CA PRO A 87 1.14 11.16 -9.12
C PRO A 87 1.07 9.69 -9.55
N TRP A 88 2.23 9.04 -9.75
CA TRP A 88 2.33 7.63 -10.12
C TRP A 88 2.34 6.67 -8.92
N ILE A 89 2.29 7.21 -7.69
CA ILE A 89 2.35 6.44 -6.44
C ILE A 89 1.11 6.77 -5.62
N GLY A 90 0.16 5.85 -5.58
CA GLY A 90 -0.95 5.89 -4.63
C GLY A 90 -0.45 5.49 -3.25
N HIS A 91 -0.73 6.30 -2.22
CA HIS A 91 -0.40 5.97 -0.84
C HIS A 91 -1.63 6.13 0.04
N VAL A 92 -1.96 5.05 0.75
CA VAL A 92 -3.08 4.98 1.70
C VAL A 92 -2.53 4.65 3.08
N SER A 93 -2.83 5.50 4.05
CA SER A 93 -2.48 5.31 5.45
C SER A 93 -3.67 5.65 6.34
N PRO A 94 -3.92 4.91 7.43
CA PRO A 94 -4.99 5.24 8.38
C PRO A 94 -4.76 6.57 9.08
N HIS A 95 -3.54 7.11 9.03
CA HIS A 95 -3.18 8.40 9.61
C HIS A 95 -3.46 9.60 8.70
N HIS A 96 -4.03 9.40 7.50
CA HIS A 96 -4.42 10.51 6.64
C HIS A 96 -5.51 11.35 7.31
N GLN A 97 -5.18 12.61 7.61
CA GLN A 97 -6.12 13.56 8.18
C GLN A 97 -6.99 14.17 7.07
N VAL A 98 -8.26 13.79 7.05
CA VAL A 98 -9.25 14.33 6.12
C VAL A 98 -10.12 15.34 6.85
N GLU A 99 -10.37 16.49 6.22
CA GLU A 99 -11.25 17.51 6.76
C GLU A 99 -12.67 16.97 6.97
N GLN A 100 -13.22 17.17 8.19
CA GLN A 100 -14.48 16.57 8.61
C GLN A 100 -15.71 17.03 7.79
N ALA A 101 -15.65 18.20 7.17
CA ALA A 101 -16.74 18.72 6.38
C ALA A 101 -16.91 18.06 4.98
N ARG A 102 -15.93 17.24 4.54
CA ARG A 102 -15.89 16.68 3.20
C ARG A 102 -16.82 15.49 3.02
N THR A 103 -17.39 15.40 1.81
CA THR A 103 -18.10 14.19 1.35
C THR A 103 -17.11 13.15 0.82
N VAL A 104 -17.56 11.89 0.66
CA VAL A 104 -16.78 10.83 0.01
C VAL A 104 -16.30 11.29 -1.37
N ARG A 105 -17.20 11.86 -2.18
CA ARG A 105 -16.88 12.39 -3.51
C ARG A 105 -15.79 13.45 -3.46
N ASP A 106 -15.91 14.41 -2.53
CA ASP A 106 -14.89 15.46 -2.36
C ASP A 106 -13.52 14.86 -2.03
N VAL A 107 -13.46 13.92 -1.07
CA VAL A 107 -12.23 13.25 -0.69
C VAL A 107 -11.61 12.52 -1.88
N VAL A 108 -12.39 11.76 -2.64
CA VAL A 108 -11.91 11.04 -3.83
C VAL A 108 -11.32 12.03 -4.84
N LEU A 109 -12.04 13.12 -5.13
CA LEU A 109 -11.61 14.14 -6.11
C LEU A 109 -10.30 14.85 -5.70
N THR A 110 -9.98 14.99 -4.41
CA THR A 110 -8.69 15.54 -3.98
C THR A 110 -7.49 14.72 -4.45
N GLY A 111 -7.70 13.48 -4.86
CA GLY A 111 -6.66 12.64 -5.46
C GLY A 111 -6.07 13.23 -6.74
N VAL A 112 -6.85 13.97 -7.52
CA VAL A 112 -6.39 14.65 -8.76
C VAL A 112 -5.29 15.69 -8.46
N THR A 113 -5.45 16.43 -7.37
CA THR A 113 -4.52 17.48 -6.98
C THR A 113 -3.36 16.98 -6.12
N GLY A 114 -3.44 15.72 -5.66
CA GLY A 114 -2.44 15.12 -4.76
C GLY A 114 -2.44 15.71 -3.33
N THR A 115 -3.44 16.53 -3.00
CA THR A 115 -3.62 17.15 -1.66
C THR A 115 -4.72 16.42 -0.90
N LEU A 116 -4.83 16.63 0.41
CA LEU A 116 -5.99 16.20 1.22
C LEU A 116 -7.05 17.31 1.34
N GLU A 117 -6.74 18.49 0.83
CA GLU A 117 -7.60 19.65 0.81
C GLU A 117 -8.02 19.99 -0.62
N ILE A 118 -9.21 20.56 -0.78
CA ILE A 118 -9.62 21.10 -2.10
C ILE A 118 -8.79 22.36 -2.34
N VAL A 119 -8.06 22.35 -3.46
CA VAL A 119 -7.28 23.53 -3.88
C VAL A 119 -8.24 24.67 -4.21
N PRO A 120 -8.05 25.86 -3.63
CA PRO A 120 -8.90 27.02 -3.93
C PRO A 120 -8.96 27.30 -5.44
N ARG A 121 -10.16 27.56 -5.96
CA ARG A 121 -10.44 27.82 -7.40
C ARG A 121 -10.21 26.64 -8.34
N TRP A 122 -9.88 25.45 -7.82
CA TRP A 122 -9.88 24.24 -8.63
C TRP A 122 -11.32 23.66 -8.68
N SER A 123 -11.73 23.21 -9.85
CA SER A 123 -13.01 22.50 -10.05
C SER A 123 -12.76 21.28 -10.92
N PRO A 124 -13.33 20.12 -10.57
CA PRO A 124 -13.16 18.91 -11.36
C PRO A 124 -13.84 19.04 -12.73
N GLY A 125 -13.15 18.58 -13.77
CA GLY A 125 -13.72 18.46 -15.10
C GLY A 125 -14.63 17.23 -15.25
N PRO A 126 -15.37 17.11 -16.37
CA PRO A 126 -16.28 15.98 -16.63
C PRO A 126 -15.57 14.62 -16.59
N ALA A 127 -14.34 14.53 -17.08
CA ALA A 127 -13.55 13.29 -17.07
C ALA A 127 -13.18 12.86 -15.65
N GLU A 128 -12.79 13.79 -14.79
CA GLU A 128 -12.43 13.54 -13.39
C GLU A 128 -13.67 13.13 -12.57
N LEU A 129 -14.82 13.77 -12.80
CA LEU A 129 -16.09 13.38 -12.18
C LEU A 129 -16.52 11.97 -12.59
N ALA A 130 -16.44 11.65 -13.88
CA ALA A 130 -16.76 10.33 -14.39
C ALA A 130 -15.81 9.25 -13.83
N ARG A 131 -14.51 9.57 -13.69
CA ARG A 131 -13.53 8.67 -13.10
C ARG A 131 -13.81 8.45 -11.61
N ALA A 132 -14.06 9.51 -10.85
CA ALA A 132 -14.40 9.40 -9.43
C ALA A 132 -15.65 8.51 -9.23
N ALA A 133 -16.68 8.68 -10.08
CA ALA A 133 -17.88 7.84 -10.04
C ALA A 133 -17.55 6.35 -10.27
N ARG A 134 -16.74 6.03 -11.31
CA ARG A 134 -16.32 4.64 -11.58
C ARG A 134 -15.52 4.03 -10.41
N LEU A 135 -14.60 4.80 -9.81
CA LEU A 135 -13.81 4.30 -8.66
C LEU A 135 -14.68 4.11 -7.42
N MET A 136 -15.64 5.00 -7.18
CA MET A 136 -16.60 4.82 -6.10
C MET A 136 -17.51 3.59 -6.32
N ASP A 137 -17.91 3.32 -7.57
CA ASP A 137 -18.68 2.11 -7.91
C ASP A 137 -17.86 0.85 -7.65
N LEU A 138 -16.62 0.80 -8.15
CA LEU A 138 -15.70 -0.33 -7.98
C LEU A 138 -15.44 -0.67 -6.50
N LEU A 139 -15.36 0.35 -5.66
CA LEU A 139 -15.09 0.21 -4.23
C LEU A 139 -16.34 0.18 -3.34
N GLY A 140 -17.55 0.04 -3.95
CA GLY A 140 -18.81 -0.05 -3.23
C GLY A 140 -19.19 1.20 -2.44
N LEU A 141 -18.81 2.39 -2.94
CA LEU A 141 -19.03 3.69 -2.29
C LEU A 141 -20.11 4.53 -2.96
N ARG A 142 -20.76 4.02 -4.04
CA ARG A 142 -21.72 4.81 -4.84
C ARG A 142 -22.84 5.42 -4.00
N ALA A 143 -23.44 4.62 -3.13
CA ALA A 143 -24.53 5.08 -2.27
C ALA A 143 -24.08 6.07 -1.19
N LEU A 144 -22.77 6.17 -0.94
CA LEU A 144 -22.15 7.01 0.08
C LEU A 144 -21.51 8.27 -0.52
N ALA A 145 -21.64 8.53 -1.82
CA ALA A 145 -20.95 9.61 -2.51
C ALA A 145 -21.11 10.98 -1.82
N ASP A 146 -22.28 11.25 -1.29
CA ASP A 146 -22.63 12.51 -0.61
C ASP A 146 -22.59 12.38 0.93
N ALA A 147 -22.24 11.20 1.46
CA ALA A 147 -22.06 11.00 2.90
C ALA A 147 -20.82 11.76 3.39
N ARG A 148 -20.90 12.32 4.61
CA ARG A 148 -19.82 13.11 5.19
C ARG A 148 -18.77 12.21 5.87
N TRP A 149 -17.51 12.59 5.78
CA TRP A 149 -16.38 11.86 6.33
C TRP A 149 -16.58 11.36 7.78
N PRO A 150 -17.09 12.16 8.76
CA PRO A 150 -17.26 11.69 10.13
C PRO A 150 -18.30 10.58 10.30
N THR A 151 -19.25 10.46 9.38
CA THR A 151 -20.33 9.47 9.47
C THR A 151 -19.93 8.11 8.91
N LEU A 152 -18.76 8.02 8.27
CA LEU A 152 -18.27 6.79 7.65
C LEU A 152 -17.67 5.85 8.70
N SER A 153 -17.93 4.55 8.52
CA SER A 153 -17.20 3.48 9.20
C SER A 153 -15.71 3.50 8.78
N GLN A 154 -14.86 2.86 9.56
CA GLN A 154 -13.42 2.76 9.22
C GLN A 154 -13.20 2.07 7.86
N GLY A 155 -13.98 1.03 7.53
CA GLY A 155 -13.89 0.34 6.24
C GLY A 155 -14.28 1.25 5.06
N GLU A 156 -15.35 2.05 5.19
CA GLU A 156 -15.76 3.02 4.19
C GLU A 156 -14.71 4.12 4.01
N ARG A 157 -14.08 4.58 5.10
CA ARG A 157 -12.95 5.52 5.05
C ARG A 157 -11.76 4.92 4.31
N GLY A 158 -11.38 3.68 4.63
CA GLY A 158 -10.30 2.95 3.95
C GLY A 158 -10.53 2.86 2.44
N ARG A 159 -11.73 2.40 2.03
CA ARG A 159 -12.09 2.32 0.61
C ARG A 159 -12.12 3.69 -0.08
N THR A 160 -12.59 4.74 0.62
CA THR A 160 -12.56 6.12 0.11
C THR A 160 -11.13 6.61 -0.15
N LEU A 161 -10.19 6.33 0.77
CA LEU A 161 -8.78 6.68 0.58
C LEU A 161 -8.14 5.89 -0.55
N ILE A 162 -8.53 4.63 -0.76
CA ILE A 162 -8.09 3.84 -1.92
C ILE A 162 -8.62 4.46 -3.22
N ALA A 163 -9.93 4.80 -3.30
CA ALA A 163 -10.50 5.49 -4.44
C ALA A 163 -9.74 6.78 -4.76
N ARG A 164 -9.47 7.57 -3.73
CA ARG A 164 -8.66 8.78 -3.85
C ARG A 164 -7.27 8.51 -4.40
N ALA A 165 -6.56 7.50 -3.87
CA ALA A 165 -5.21 7.15 -4.29
C ALA A 165 -5.14 6.67 -5.75
N LEU A 166 -6.24 6.14 -6.29
CA LEU A 166 -6.37 5.66 -7.66
C LEU A 166 -6.76 6.76 -8.67
N MET A 167 -7.16 7.94 -8.21
CA MET A 167 -7.55 9.05 -9.11
C MET A 167 -6.46 9.45 -10.13
N PRO A 168 -5.16 9.53 -9.76
CA PRO A 168 -4.09 9.89 -10.67
C PRO A 168 -3.63 8.77 -11.62
N GLU A 169 -4.24 7.59 -11.61
CA GLU A 169 -3.81 6.38 -12.35
C GLU A 169 -2.39 5.91 -11.95
N PRO A 170 -2.16 5.64 -10.66
CA PRO A 170 -0.84 5.25 -10.21
C PRO A 170 -0.39 3.92 -10.82
N ARG A 171 0.93 3.73 -10.89
CA ARG A 171 1.56 2.45 -11.25
C ARG A 171 1.93 1.62 -10.01
N LEU A 172 2.01 2.27 -8.85
CA LEU A 172 2.30 1.66 -7.56
C LEU A 172 1.27 2.10 -6.53
N LEU A 173 0.64 1.16 -5.84
CA LEU A 173 -0.27 1.41 -4.73
C LEU A 173 0.36 0.90 -3.43
N LEU A 174 0.54 1.79 -2.47
CA LEU A 174 1.11 1.51 -1.16
C LEU A 174 0.00 1.59 -0.11
N LEU A 175 -0.23 0.50 0.62
CA LEU A 175 -1.29 0.36 1.62
C LEU A 175 -0.64 0.09 2.99
N ASP A 176 -0.70 1.06 3.90
CA ASP A 176 -0.13 0.95 5.25
C ASP A 176 -1.20 0.51 6.25
N GLU A 177 -1.22 -0.77 6.62
CA GLU A 177 -2.18 -1.40 7.53
C GLU A 177 -3.64 -1.02 7.23
N PRO A 178 -4.12 -1.22 5.99
CA PRO A 178 -5.41 -0.68 5.54
C PRO A 178 -6.62 -1.32 6.25
N ALA A 179 -6.45 -2.50 6.85
CA ALA A 179 -7.48 -3.23 7.57
C ALA A 179 -7.44 -2.99 9.10
N ALA A 180 -6.52 -2.16 9.59
CA ALA A 180 -6.38 -1.90 11.02
C ALA A 180 -7.65 -1.31 11.62
N GLY A 181 -8.15 -1.93 12.70
CA GLY A 181 -9.35 -1.49 13.42
C GLY A 181 -10.68 -1.79 12.72
N LEU A 182 -10.67 -2.58 11.65
CA LEU A 182 -11.89 -3.05 11.01
C LEU A 182 -12.47 -4.26 11.73
N ASP A 183 -13.80 -4.34 11.76
CA ASP A 183 -14.49 -5.59 12.08
C ASP A 183 -14.33 -6.62 10.95
N VAL A 184 -14.79 -7.83 11.18
CA VAL A 184 -14.65 -8.92 10.21
C VAL A 184 -15.28 -8.58 8.86
N ALA A 185 -16.50 -8.01 8.87
CA ALA A 185 -17.21 -7.68 7.64
C ALA A 185 -16.52 -6.57 6.86
N GLY A 186 -16.10 -5.49 7.53
CA GLY A 186 -15.36 -4.38 6.93
C GLY A 186 -14.02 -4.81 6.35
N ARG A 187 -13.30 -5.71 7.05
CA ARG A 187 -12.06 -6.29 6.54
C ARG A 187 -12.30 -7.10 5.25
N GLU A 188 -13.26 -8.02 5.25
CA GLU A 188 -13.53 -8.86 4.08
C GLU A 188 -13.98 -8.01 2.87
N GLN A 189 -14.82 -6.99 3.10
CA GLN A 189 -15.20 -6.05 2.03
C GLN A 189 -14.01 -5.27 1.48
N LEU A 190 -13.09 -4.82 2.34
CA LEU A 190 -11.89 -4.13 1.91
C LEU A 190 -10.99 -5.04 1.08
N LEU A 191 -10.77 -6.27 1.52
CA LEU A 191 -9.92 -7.24 0.83
C LEU A 191 -10.51 -7.63 -0.52
N ALA A 192 -11.82 -7.86 -0.60
CA ALA A 192 -12.52 -8.09 -1.88
C ALA A 192 -12.34 -6.91 -2.83
N SER A 193 -12.46 -5.66 -2.34
CA SER A 193 -12.21 -4.47 -3.14
C SER A 193 -10.77 -4.37 -3.66
N ILE A 194 -9.78 -4.84 -2.89
CA ILE A 194 -8.37 -4.89 -3.34
C ILE A 194 -8.19 -5.99 -4.39
N ASP A 195 -8.85 -7.14 -4.25
CA ASP A 195 -8.82 -8.21 -5.24
C ASP A 195 -9.43 -7.75 -6.59
N ASP A 196 -10.56 -7.03 -6.55
CA ASP A 196 -11.22 -6.46 -7.74
C ASP A 196 -10.31 -5.44 -8.46
N LEU A 197 -9.45 -4.71 -7.75
CA LEU A 197 -8.51 -3.78 -8.36
C LEU A 197 -7.52 -4.47 -9.31
N ARG A 198 -7.10 -5.69 -9.02
CA ARG A 198 -6.21 -6.46 -9.87
C ARG A 198 -6.83 -6.75 -11.25
N GLU A 199 -8.11 -7.10 -11.26
CA GLU A 199 -8.82 -7.42 -12.50
C GLU A 199 -9.01 -6.17 -13.36
N HIS A 200 -9.30 -5.03 -12.73
CA HIS A 200 -9.57 -3.77 -13.42
C HIS A 200 -8.31 -2.96 -13.76
N HIS A 201 -7.19 -3.23 -13.08
CA HIS A 201 -5.91 -2.53 -13.26
C HIS A 201 -4.72 -3.51 -13.33
N PRO A 202 -4.62 -4.37 -14.39
CA PRO A 202 -3.62 -5.47 -14.44
C PRO A 202 -2.17 -5.01 -14.40
N GLY A 203 -1.88 -3.76 -14.76
CA GLY A 203 -0.52 -3.18 -14.69
C GLY A 203 -0.19 -2.51 -13.34
N LEU A 204 -1.15 -2.39 -12.42
CA LEU A 204 -0.94 -1.80 -11.10
C LEU A 204 -0.16 -2.77 -10.22
N ALA A 205 0.98 -2.33 -9.70
CA ALA A 205 1.67 -3.02 -8.62
C ALA A 205 1.18 -2.52 -7.27
N SER A 206 1.16 -3.39 -6.25
CA SER A 206 0.83 -2.95 -4.90
C SER A 206 1.76 -3.53 -3.84
N VAL A 207 1.96 -2.78 -2.75
CA VAL A 207 2.62 -3.24 -1.52
C VAL A 207 1.67 -2.98 -0.36
N LEU A 208 1.17 -4.06 0.24
CA LEU A 208 0.31 -4.02 1.42
C LEU A 208 1.14 -4.36 2.65
N VAL A 209 1.22 -3.43 3.59
CA VAL A 209 1.86 -3.62 4.89
C VAL A 209 0.83 -4.12 5.89
N THR A 210 1.14 -5.21 6.56
CA THR A 210 0.35 -5.72 7.68
C THR A 210 1.22 -6.56 8.62
N HIS A 211 0.70 -6.90 9.76
CA HIS A 211 1.28 -7.90 10.69
C HIS A 211 0.35 -9.11 10.88
N HIS A 212 -0.75 -9.17 10.11
CA HIS A 212 -1.75 -10.25 10.12
C HIS A 212 -1.85 -10.92 8.75
N LEU A 213 -1.67 -12.25 8.70
CA LEU A 213 -1.78 -13.00 7.45
C LEU A 213 -3.23 -13.06 6.92
N GLU A 214 -4.20 -13.00 7.81
CA GLU A 214 -5.63 -12.99 7.48
C GLU A 214 -6.06 -11.71 6.73
N GLU A 215 -5.22 -10.68 6.74
CA GLU A 215 -5.44 -9.43 6.02
C GLU A 215 -4.84 -9.44 4.60
N LEU A 216 -4.35 -10.59 4.13
CA LEU A 216 -3.82 -10.72 2.78
C LEU A 216 -4.95 -11.03 1.78
N PRO A 217 -5.11 -10.21 0.73
CA PRO A 217 -6.01 -10.51 -0.39
C PRO A 217 -5.64 -11.82 -1.09
N VAL A 218 -6.61 -12.47 -1.74
CA VAL A 218 -6.36 -13.67 -2.56
C VAL A 218 -5.39 -13.36 -3.70
N SER A 219 -5.43 -12.11 -4.19
CA SER A 219 -4.57 -11.59 -5.25
C SER A 219 -3.09 -11.44 -4.85
N THR A 220 -2.71 -11.64 -3.59
CA THR A 220 -1.32 -11.55 -3.14
C THR A 220 -0.43 -12.53 -3.88
N THR A 221 0.54 -12.01 -4.65
CA THR A 221 1.46 -12.81 -5.48
C THR A 221 2.81 -13.04 -4.82
N HIS A 222 3.31 -12.06 -4.07
CA HIS A 222 4.63 -12.06 -3.46
C HIS A 222 4.57 -11.63 -2.00
N ALA A 223 5.59 -11.98 -1.25
CA ALA A 223 5.74 -11.55 0.14
C ALA A 223 7.19 -11.15 0.45
N LEU A 224 7.34 -10.21 1.37
CA LEU A 224 8.59 -9.80 1.99
C LEU A 224 8.41 -9.91 3.51
N LEU A 225 9.17 -10.77 4.15
CA LEU A 225 9.25 -10.89 5.60
C LEU A 225 10.38 -10.02 6.13
N LEU A 226 10.04 -9.05 6.98
CA LEU A 226 10.99 -8.11 7.57
C LEU A 226 11.08 -8.35 9.08
N ARG A 227 12.31 -8.53 9.60
CA ARG A 227 12.59 -8.67 11.03
C ARG A 227 13.81 -7.85 11.42
N GLY A 228 13.68 -6.98 12.45
CA GLY A 228 14.78 -6.16 12.93
C GLY A 228 15.45 -5.29 11.87
N GLY A 229 14.69 -4.76 10.92
CA GLY A 229 15.19 -3.94 9.81
C GLY A 229 15.80 -4.73 8.65
N ARG A 230 15.84 -6.07 8.70
CA ARG A 230 16.44 -6.93 7.68
C ARG A 230 15.40 -7.77 6.96
N THR A 231 15.65 -8.04 5.68
CA THR A 231 14.89 -9.03 4.92
C THR A 231 15.23 -10.42 5.42
N LEU A 232 14.23 -11.16 5.93
CA LEU A 232 14.36 -12.56 6.29
C LEU A 232 14.11 -13.45 5.07
N ALA A 233 13.04 -13.15 4.30
CA ALA A 233 12.70 -13.84 3.07
C ALA A 233 11.94 -12.90 2.15
N ALA A 234 12.08 -13.06 0.82
CA ALA A 234 11.35 -12.31 -0.20
C ALA A 234 11.18 -13.16 -1.46
N GLY A 235 10.01 -13.12 -2.08
CA GLY A 235 9.71 -13.88 -3.30
C GLY A 235 8.23 -14.21 -3.45
N PRO A 236 7.88 -15.23 -4.26
CA PRO A 236 6.51 -15.71 -4.41
C PRO A 236 5.88 -16.02 -3.06
N ALA A 237 4.64 -15.58 -2.85
CA ALA A 237 3.97 -15.68 -1.55
C ALA A 237 3.87 -17.13 -1.04
N ALA A 238 3.67 -18.10 -1.95
CA ALA A 238 3.61 -19.51 -1.60
C ALA A 238 4.94 -20.06 -1.03
N ASP A 239 6.06 -19.52 -1.50
CA ASP A 239 7.40 -19.96 -1.09
C ASP A 239 7.85 -19.26 0.20
N VAL A 240 7.37 -18.03 0.44
CA VAL A 240 7.76 -17.19 1.57
C VAL A 240 6.85 -17.38 2.78
N LEU A 241 5.53 -17.53 2.58
CA LEU A 241 4.55 -17.62 3.67
C LEU A 241 4.42 -19.07 4.16
N THR A 242 5.52 -19.64 4.64
CA THR A 242 5.55 -20.98 5.25
C THR A 242 5.51 -20.89 6.78
N THR A 243 5.05 -21.96 7.42
CA THR A 243 5.08 -22.10 8.89
C THR A 243 6.45 -21.76 9.47
N GLU A 244 7.50 -22.24 8.82
CA GLU A 244 8.89 -22.12 9.27
C GLU A 244 9.37 -20.65 9.20
N GLN A 245 9.21 -20.01 8.04
CA GLN A 245 9.68 -18.64 7.83
C GLN A 245 8.86 -17.60 8.62
N VAL A 246 7.54 -17.80 8.70
CA VAL A 246 6.69 -16.90 9.48
C VAL A 246 6.96 -17.06 10.97
N SER A 247 7.12 -18.30 11.48
CA SER A 247 7.51 -18.52 12.87
C SER A 247 8.85 -17.87 13.19
N ALA A 248 9.85 -18.00 12.30
CA ALA A 248 11.13 -17.33 12.44
C ALA A 248 11.01 -15.80 12.41
N CYS A 249 10.16 -15.26 11.54
CA CYS A 249 9.95 -13.83 11.42
C CYS A 249 9.36 -13.21 12.70
N PHE A 250 8.32 -13.87 13.25
CA PHE A 250 7.57 -13.36 14.42
C PHE A 250 8.17 -13.83 15.76
N ASP A 251 9.21 -14.68 15.74
CA ASP A 251 9.83 -15.26 16.94
C ASP A 251 8.84 -16.04 17.82
N TYR A 252 7.89 -16.68 17.17
CA TYR A 252 6.83 -17.43 17.85
C TYR A 252 6.37 -18.59 16.96
N PRO A 253 6.18 -19.82 17.51
CA PRO A 253 5.68 -20.93 16.73
C PRO A 253 4.23 -20.71 16.29
N VAL A 254 4.04 -20.58 14.99
CA VAL A 254 2.72 -20.46 14.35
C VAL A 254 2.58 -21.54 13.28
N ALA A 255 1.38 -22.03 13.05
CA ALA A 255 1.06 -22.89 11.93
C ALA A 255 0.34 -22.05 10.86
N ILE A 256 0.82 -22.14 9.62
CA ILE A 256 0.23 -21.47 8.47
C ILE A 256 -0.61 -22.46 7.69
N ALA A 257 -1.83 -22.08 7.39
CA ALA A 257 -2.72 -22.81 6.49
C ALA A 257 -3.20 -21.90 5.36
N ARG A 258 -3.55 -22.49 4.22
CA ARG A 258 -4.20 -21.79 3.12
C ARG A 258 -5.57 -22.43 2.89
N HIS A 259 -6.64 -21.64 3.01
CA HIS A 259 -7.99 -22.10 2.80
C HIS A 259 -8.73 -21.18 1.83
N ALA A 260 -9.32 -21.74 0.79
CA ALA A 260 -9.99 -20.98 -0.28
C ALA A 260 -9.15 -19.81 -0.83
N GLY A 261 -7.83 -20.01 -0.99
CA GLY A 261 -6.91 -18.98 -1.47
C GLY A 261 -6.42 -17.98 -0.40
N ARG A 262 -7.02 -17.96 0.79
CA ARG A 262 -6.68 -17.07 1.89
C ARG A 262 -5.68 -17.72 2.86
N TRP A 263 -4.81 -16.91 3.41
CA TRP A 263 -3.86 -17.30 4.45
C TRP A 263 -4.52 -17.20 5.82
N ALA A 264 -4.24 -18.17 6.68
CA ALA A 264 -4.70 -18.22 8.06
C ALA A 264 -3.55 -18.66 8.97
N THR A 265 -3.53 -18.11 10.18
CA THR A 265 -2.57 -18.47 11.22
C THR A 265 -3.26 -19.07 12.41
N THR A 266 -2.65 -20.10 12.97
CA THR A 266 -3.01 -20.64 14.29
C THR A 266 -1.77 -20.75 15.16
N ALA A 267 -1.93 -20.71 16.49
CA ALA A 267 -0.81 -20.97 17.38
C ALA A 267 -0.27 -22.38 17.10
N GLY A 268 1.02 -22.50 16.85
CA GLY A 268 1.69 -23.78 16.79
C GLY A 268 1.68 -24.41 18.18
N LEU A 269 1.22 -25.66 18.28
CA LEU A 269 1.42 -26.41 19.52
C LEU A 269 2.92 -26.63 19.68
N ALA A 270 3.52 -26.01 20.69
CA ALA A 270 4.86 -26.39 21.13
C ALA A 270 4.81 -27.88 21.50
N ARG A 271 5.47 -28.74 20.73
CA ARG A 271 5.72 -30.16 21.11
C ARG A 271 6.93 -30.22 22.01
#